data_12627a5fbc50900dd8152af303ca3174
#
_entry.id   12627a5fbc50900dd8152af303ca3174
#
_cell.length_a   1.000
_cell.length_b   1.000
_cell.length_c   1.000
_cell.angle_alpha   90.00
_cell.angle_beta   90.00
_cell.angle_gamma   90.00
#
_symmetry.space_group_name_H-M   'P 1'
#
loop_
_entity.id
_entity.type
_entity.pdbx_description
1 polymer ?
#
loop_
_entity_poly.entity_id
_entity_poly.type
_entity_poly.pdbx_seq_one_letter_code
_entity_poly.pdbx_strand_id
1 'polypeptide(L)'
;MLCEYDHNVYNLSRQVAELVTKGQEHPYWCYGSWSVVYTHAPLSQTRRVSVDMAQRELHWMLSGSGATQQDRCARITPDVERMWSPWATDTLGPMYGVQWRYGGPGGLYDAVQDVVDRLVANPTTKRAVWTAWQGYEVGSMRIPPCPVVWVFNVVGGRVNLDIFARSTDVVCGLPYDTLEGWMLIHLMTNTLNYHGHEVVPGQLRFTTANAHVYCQNLDVWH
;
A
#
# COMPACT_ATOMS: atom_id res chain seq x y z
N MET A 1 -25.31 -2.80 6.74
CA MET A 1 -24.72 -1.46 6.38
C MET A 1 -23.37 -1.78 5.79
N LEU A 2 -23.09 -1.43 4.53
CA LEU A 2 -21.79 -1.67 3.89
C LEU A 2 -20.72 -0.88 4.65
N CYS A 3 -19.50 -1.43 4.78
CA CYS A 3 -18.38 -0.65 5.31
C CYS A 3 -18.03 0.50 4.33
N GLU A 4 -17.28 1.48 4.80
CA GLU A 4 -16.92 2.65 3.97
C GLU A 4 -16.19 2.25 2.68
N TYR A 5 -15.33 1.23 2.76
CA TYR A 5 -14.67 0.64 1.59
C TYR A 5 -15.69 0.09 0.58
N ASP A 6 -16.59 -0.79 1.01
CA ASP A 6 -17.58 -1.42 0.13
C ASP A 6 -18.50 -0.39 -0.51
N HIS A 7 -18.91 0.65 0.25
CA HIS A 7 -19.74 1.73 -0.28
C HIS A 7 -19.04 2.49 -1.41
N ASN A 8 -17.78 2.84 -1.21
CA ASN A 8 -17.00 3.59 -2.18
C ASN A 8 -16.71 2.77 -3.44
N VAL A 9 -16.33 1.49 -3.27
CA VAL A 9 -16.08 0.59 -4.40
C VAL A 9 -17.38 0.25 -5.14
N TYR A 10 -18.49 0.07 -4.44
CA TYR A 10 -19.81 -0.15 -5.05
C TYR A 10 -20.22 1.04 -5.94
N ASN A 11 -20.08 2.26 -5.45
CA ASN A 11 -20.39 3.45 -6.24
C ASN A 11 -19.49 3.56 -7.47
N LEU A 12 -18.24 3.21 -7.34
CA LEU A 12 -17.26 3.21 -8.43
C LEU A 12 -17.62 2.15 -9.49
N SER A 13 -17.89 0.91 -9.08
CA SER A 13 -18.24 -0.19 -10.00
C SER A 13 -19.56 0.08 -10.72
N ARG A 14 -20.53 0.73 -10.08
CA ARG A 14 -21.79 1.14 -10.71
C ARG A 14 -21.57 2.17 -11.83
N GLN A 15 -20.69 3.16 -11.60
CA GLN A 15 -20.31 4.13 -12.63
C GLN A 15 -19.61 3.46 -13.82
N VAL A 16 -18.77 2.44 -13.57
CA VAL A 16 -18.16 1.64 -14.64
C VAL A 16 -19.21 0.90 -15.46
N ALA A 17 -20.13 0.21 -14.80
CA ALA A 17 -21.19 -0.53 -15.47
C ALA A 17 -22.03 0.38 -16.41
N GLU A 18 -22.29 1.63 -15.99
CA GLU A 18 -22.98 2.61 -16.82
C GLU A 18 -22.16 3.02 -18.06
N LEU A 19 -20.84 3.06 -17.96
CA LEU A 19 -19.96 3.38 -19.09
C LEU A 19 -19.84 2.21 -20.08
N VAL A 20 -19.74 0.98 -19.57
CA VAL A 20 -19.71 -0.25 -20.37
C VAL A 20 -21.00 -0.41 -21.19
N THR A 21 -22.17 -0.11 -20.60
CA THR A 21 -23.44 -0.14 -21.30
C THR A 21 -23.54 0.89 -22.45
N LYS A 22 -22.68 1.91 -22.45
CA LYS A 22 -22.58 2.90 -23.55
C LYS A 22 -21.64 2.47 -24.68
N GLY A 23 -21.17 1.23 -24.71
CA GLY A 23 -20.36 0.66 -25.79
C GLY A 23 -18.93 1.17 -25.87
N GLN A 24 -18.39 1.68 -24.76
CA GLN A 24 -17.00 2.09 -24.69
C GLN A 24 -16.15 0.91 -24.23
N GLU A 25 -15.39 0.29 -25.11
CA GLU A 25 -14.48 -0.81 -24.79
C GLU A 25 -13.09 -0.29 -24.49
N HIS A 26 -12.71 -0.29 -23.21
CA HIS A 26 -11.34 -0.10 -22.76
C HIS A 26 -10.93 -1.26 -21.84
N PRO A 27 -9.64 -1.69 -21.84
CA PRO A 27 -9.19 -2.77 -20.98
C PRO A 27 -9.30 -2.44 -19.49
N TYR A 28 -9.41 -1.16 -19.14
CA TYR A 28 -9.65 -0.65 -17.80
C TYR A 28 -10.37 0.70 -17.84
N TRP A 29 -11.04 1.04 -16.73
CA TRP A 29 -11.72 2.30 -16.52
C TRP A 29 -11.00 3.12 -15.46
N CYS A 30 -10.68 4.38 -15.78
CA CYS A 30 -10.01 5.31 -14.88
C CYS A 30 -10.97 6.42 -14.43
N TYR A 31 -10.96 6.70 -13.11
CA TYR A 31 -11.79 7.73 -12.48
C TYR A 31 -11.05 9.01 -12.15
N GLY A 32 -9.71 9.02 -12.30
CA GLY A 32 -8.88 10.11 -11.83
C GLY A 32 -8.59 10.02 -10.33
N SER A 33 -8.42 11.17 -9.67
CA SER A 33 -8.02 11.21 -8.27
C SER A 33 -9.16 10.84 -7.32
N TRP A 34 -8.81 10.09 -6.29
CA TRP A 34 -9.73 9.66 -5.25
C TRP A 34 -9.04 9.58 -3.89
N SER A 35 -9.78 9.83 -2.82
CA SER A 35 -9.28 9.75 -1.45
C SER A 35 -10.33 9.15 -0.53
N VAL A 36 -9.89 8.29 0.37
CA VAL A 36 -10.74 7.67 1.41
C VAL A 36 -10.04 7.70 2.76
N VAL A 37 -10.81 7.84 3.81
CA VAL A 37 -10.32 7.80 5.21
C VAL A 37 -10.97 6.63 5.93
N TYR A 38 -10.16 5.79 6.56
CA TYR A 38 -10.59 4.67 7.39
C TYR A 38 -10.32 4.97 8.85
N THR A 39 -11.34 4.84 9.67
CA THR A 39 -11.24 4.97 11.14
C THR A 39 -11.24 3.61 11.84
N HIS A 40 -11.44 2.54 11.07
CA HIS A 40 -11.48 1.13 11.49
C HIS A 40 -10.73 0.28 10.47
N ALA A 41 -10.47 -0.98 10.83
CA ALA A 41 -9.85 -1.91 9.88
C ALA A 41 -10.64 -1.97 8.56
N PRO A 42 -9.99 -1.77 7.40
CA PRO A 42 -10.65 -1.73 6.09
C PRO A 42 -10.99 -3.14 5.58
N LEU A 43 -11.78 -3.88 6.37
CA LEU A 43 -12.25 -5.21 6.01
C LEU A 43 -13.51 -5.10 5.16
N SER A 44 -13.47 -5.65 3.95
CA SER A 44 -14.63 -5.73 3.07
C SER A 44 -15.67 -6.72 3.63
N GLN A 45 -16.94 -6.36 3.55
CA GLN A 45 -18.07 -7.22 3.89
C GLN A 45 -18.66 -7.93 2.65
N THR A 46 -18.42 -7.38 1.47
CA THR A 46 -18.94 -7.88 0.20
C THR A 46 -17.94 -8.75 -0.56
N ARG A 47 -16.65 -8.64 -0.20
CA ARG A 47 -15.58 -9.39 -0.82
C ARG A 47 -14.66 -10.01 0.23
N ARG A 48 -14.27 -11.26 -0.01
CA ARG A 48 -13.27 -11.93 0.83
C ARG A 48 -11.87 -11.40 0.54
N VAL A 49 -11.32 -10.60 1.47
CA VAL A 49 -9.91 -10.18 1.48
C VAL A 49 -9.16 -11.10 2.44
N SER A 50 -8.05 -11.67 1.99
CA SER A 50 -7.24 -12.56 2.84
C SER A 50 -6.29 -11.74 3.71
N VAL A 51 -6.60 -11.69 5.00
CA VAL A 51 -5.73 -11.05 6.00
C VAL A 51 -4.35 -11.71 6.04
N ASP A 52 -4.30 -13.05 5.94
CA ASP A 52 -3.05 -13.82 5.91
C ASP A 52 -2.17 -13.42 4.69
N MET A 53 -2.77 -13.24 3.52
CA MET A 53 -2.01 -12.78 2.34
C MET A 53 -1.45 -11.37 2.52
N ALA A 54 -2.25 -10.42 3.03
CA ALA A 54 -1.79 -9.07 3.34
C ALA A 54 -0.65 -9.08 4.38
N GLN A 55 -0.74 -9.92 5.41
CA GLN A 55 0.33 -10.06 6.40
C GLN A 55 1.63 -10.59 5.79
N ARG A 56 1.55 -11.60 4.92
CA ARG A 56 2.72 -12.17 4.23
C ARG A 56 3.37 -11.15 3.30
N GLU A 57 2.56 -10.43 2.53
CA GLU A 57 3.04 -9.39 1.63
C GLU A 57 3.71 -8.24 2.39
N LEU A 58 3.06 -7.73 3.44
CA LEU A 58 3.66 -6.70 4.29
C LEU A 58 4.95 -7.17 4.94
N HIS A 59 5.00 -8.42 5.45
CA HIS A 59 6.21 -9.00 6.01
C HIS A 59 7.33 -9.09 4.96
N TRP A 60 7.02 -9.54 3.76
CA TRP A 60 7.94 -9.60 2.64
C TRP A 60 8.50 -8.22 2.29
N MET A 61 7.65 -7.18 2.22
CA MET A 61 8.11 -5.80 2.00
C MET A 61 9.00 -5.30 3.14
N LEU A 62 8.59 -5.47 4.40
CA LEU A 62 9.35 -5.03 5.57
C LEU A 62 10.69 -5.76 5.74
N SER A 63 10.81 -7.00 5.27
CA SER A 63 12.06 -7.76 5.25
C SER A 63 13.03 -7.37 4.13
N GLY A 64 12.62 -6.45 3.24
CA GLY A 64 13.42 -6.05 2.09
C GLY A 64 13.15 -6.87 0.82
N SER A 65 12.00 -7.57 0.77
CA SER A 65 11.59 -8.36 -0.41
C SER A 65 12.60 -9.43 -0.83
N GLY A 66 13.31 -10.03 0.13
CA GLY A 66 14.33 -11.04 -0.12
C GLY A 66 15.62 -10.51 -0.79
N ALA A 67 15.75 -9.19 -0.92
CA ALA A 67 16.95 -8.55 -1.43
C ALA A 67 18.05 -8.46 -0.36
N THR A 68 19.25 -8.14 -0.78
CA THR A 68 20.35 -7.74 0.08
C THR A 68 20.83 -6.33 -0.28
N GLN A 69 21.67 -5.74 0.55
CA GLN A 69 22.29 -4.45 0.27
C GLN A 69 23.07 -4.45 -1.06
N GLN A 70 23.72 -5.56 -1.40
CA GLN A 70 24.52 -5.72 -2.62
C GLN A 70 23.64 -6.05 -3.83
N ASP A 71 22.60 -6.88 -3.61
CA ASP A 71 21.66 -7.28 -4.65
C ASP A 71 20.28 -6.64 -4.34
N ARG A 72 20.09 -5.45 -4.84
CA ARG A 72 18.89 -4.64 -4.64
C ARG A 72 17.78 -5.05 -5.61
N CYS A 73 17.40 -6.32 -5.57
CA CYS A 73 16.36 -6.86 -6.43
C CYS A 73 15.32 -7.64 -5.61
N ALA A 74 14.07 -7.17 -5.62
CA ALA A 74 12.96 -7.85 -4.97
C ALA A 74 12.79 -9.26 -5.53
N ARG A 75 12.81 -10.28 -4.67
CA ARG A 75 12.68 -11.69 -5.04
C ARG A 75 11.31 -12.22 -4.64
N ILE A 76 10.70 -12.96 -5.54
CA ILE A 76 9.46 -13.67 -5.24
C ILE A 76 9.80 -14.86 -4.36
N THR A 77 9.27 -14.84 -3.13
CA THR A 77 9.37 -15.96 -2.18
C THR A 77 8.09 -16.78 -2.21
N PRO A 78 8.08 -18.04 -1.72
CA PRO A 78 6.86 -18.85 -1.66
C PRO A 78 5.69 -18.16 -0.95
N ASP A 79 5.97 -17.28 -0.01
CA ASP A 79 4.95 -16.55 0.76
C ASP A 79 4.15 -15.57 -0.10
N VAL A 80 4.75 -15.04 -1.17
CA VAL A 80 4.14 -14.02 -2.06
C VAL A 80 4.00 -14.49 -3.51
N GLU A 81 4.41 -15.72 -3.83
CA GLU A 81 4.39 -16.26 -5.19
C GLU A 81 3.00 -16.13 -5.85
N ARG A 82 1.95 -16.48 -5.13
CA ARG A 82 0.59 -16.42 -5.65
C ARG A 82 0.17 -15.00 -6.10
N MET A 83 0.71 -13.97 -5.46
CA MET A 83 0.37 -12.57 -5.76
C MET A 83 1.25 -12.01 -6.85
N TRP A 84 2.55 -12.32 -6.82
CA TRP A 84 3.55 -11.64 -7.65
C TRP A 84 4.03 -12.41 -8.87
N SER A 85 3.82 -13.74 -8.96
CA SER A 85 4.19 -14.56 -10.13
C SER A 85 3.56 -14.10 -11.47
N PRO A 86 2.41 -13.43 -11.52
CA PRO A 86 1.90 -12.89 -12.78
C PRO A 86 2.82 -11.86 -13.46
N TRP A 87 3.70 -11.19 -12.70
CA TRP A 87 4.62 -10.18 -13.24
C TRP A 87 6.05 -10.69 -13.45
N ALA A 88 6.46 -11.71 -12.69
CA ALA A 88 7.77 -12.33 -12.85
C ALA A 88 7.82 -13.70 -12.17
N THR A 89 8.81 -14.53 -12.55
CA THR A 89 8.98 -15.87 -11.97
C THR A 89 9.92 -15.88 -10.76
N ASP A 90 10.87 -14.95 -10.69
CA ASP A 90 11.94 -14.92 -9.70
C ASP A 90 12.21 -13.54 -9.10
N THR A 91 12.28 -12.49 -9.94
CA THR A 91 12.63 -11.13 -9.50
C THR A 91 11.73 -10.07 -10.11
N LEU A 92 11.49 -9.01 -9.33
CA LEU A 92 10.63 -7.88 -9.69
C LEU A 92 11.42 -6.57 -9.91
N GLY A 93 12.73 -6.60 -9.67
CA GLY A 93 13.56 -5.39 -9.68
C GLY A 93 13.57 -4.65 -8.32
N PRO A 94 14.13 -3.43 -8.27
CA PRO A 94 14.33 -2.68 -7.02
C PRO A 94 13.06 -1.97 -6.53
N MET A 95 11.98 -2.72 -6.25
CA MET A 95 10.68 -2.18 -5.88
C MET A 95 10.30 -2.40 -4.41
N TYR A 96 9.25 -1.72 -3.94
CA TYR A 96 8.66 -1.83 -2.60
C TYR A 96 9.67 -2.01 -1.45
N GLY A 97 9.79 -3.19 -0.86
CA GLY A 97 10.63 -3.46 0.29
C GLY A 97 12.12 -3.22 0.04
N VAL A 98 12.58 -3.33 -1.22
CA VAL A 98 13.96 -2.94 -1.58
C VAL A 98 14.14 -1.43 -1.38
N GLN A 99 13.17 -0.62 -1.82
CA GLN A 99 13.21 0.83 -1.61
C GLN A 99 13.09 1.20 -0.13
N TRP A 100 12.33 0.41 0.62
CA TRP A 100 12.10 0.65 2.05
C TRP A 100 13.33 0.35 2.91
N ARG A 101 14.05 -0.75 2.60
CA ARG A 101 15.14 -1.28 3.43
C ARG A 101 16.54 -1.02 2.88
N TYR A 102 16.63 -0.86 1.55
CA TYR A 102 17.88 -0.68 0.82
C TYR A 102 17.77 0.49 -0.17
N GLY A 103 17.14 1.58 0.24
CA GLY A 103 16.96 2.77 -0.59
C GLY A 103 18.22 3.59 -0.78
N GLY A 104 18.10 4.60 -1.63
CA GLY A 104 19.17 5.55 -1.87
C GLY A 104 20.40 4.99 -2.61
N PRO A 105 21.41 5.82 -2.85
CA PRO A 105 22.66 5.40 -3.50
C PRO A 105 23.36 4.30 -2.71
N GLY A 106 23.72 3.22 -3.39
CA GLY A 106 24.44 2.09 -2.79
C GLY A 106 23.60 1.22 -1.84
N GLY A 107 22.30 1.44 -1.73
CA GLY A 107 21.43 0.63 -0.86
C GLY A 107 21.68 0.84 0.65
N LEU A 108 22.13 2.03 1.03
CA LEU A 108 22.56 2.33 2.41
C LEU A 108 21.47 2.98 3.27
N TYR A 109 20.32 3.30 2.70
CA TYR A 109 19.26 4.00 3.41
C TYR A 109 18.09 3.07 3.73
N ASP A 110 17.87 2.88 5.03
CA ASP A 110 16.72 2.16 5.58
C ASP A 110 15.64 3.19 5.96
N ALA A 111 14.69 3.41 5.07
CA ALA A 111 13.62 4.38 5.27
C ALA A 111 12.66 3.99 6.41
N VAL A 112 12.45 2.69 6.62
CA VAL A 112 11.59 2.20 7.71
C VAL A 112 12.22 2.51 9.06
N GLN A 113 13.52 2.20 9.22
CA GLN A 113 14.22 2.46 10.46
C GLN A 113 14.35 3.97 10.73
N ASP A 114 14.66 4.78 9.70
CA ASP A 114 14.74 6.23 9.84
C ASP A 114 13.42 6.86 10.30
N VAL A 115 12.27 6.38 9.77
CA VAL A 115 10.96 6.86 10.20
C VAL A 115 10.64 6.45 11.64
N VAL A 116 10.98 5.22 12.04
CA VAL A 116 10.84 4.76 13.43
C VAL A 116 11.67 5.64 14.36
N ASP A 117 12.94 5.84 14.06
CA ASP A 117 13.86 6.63 14.89
C ASP A 117 13.39 8.08 15.05
N ARG A 118 12.88 8.68 13.97
CA ARG A 118 12.33 10.05 14.00
C ARG A 118 11.09 10.15 14.89
N LEU A 119 10.18 9.19 14.80
CA LEU A 119 8.94 9.18 15.61
C LEU A 119 9.23 8.86 17.07
N VAL A 120 10.18 7.97 17.36
CA VAL A 120 10.64 7.68 18.71
C VAL A 120 11.31 8.90 19.33
N ALA A 121 12.16 9.59 18.59
CA ALA A 121 12.81 10.82 19.07
C ALA A 121 11.83 12.00 19.24
N ASN A 122 10.83 12.11 18.36
CA ASN A 122 9.84 13.16 18.38
C ASN A 122 8.53 12.69 17.70
N PRO A 123 7.52 12.23 18.43
CA PRO A 123 6.25 11.77 17.85
C PRO A 123 5.52 12.83 17.02
N THR A 124 5.76 14.12 17.28
CA THR A 124 5.11 15.22 16.54
C THR A 124 5.90 15.66 15.30
N THR A 125 6.94 14.92 14.92
CA THR A 125 7.75 15.23 13.73
C THR A 125 6.88 15.25 12.47
N LYS A 126 7.17 16.18 11.55
CA LYS A 126 6.56 16.26 10.21
C LYS A 126 7.42 15.57 9.14
N ARG A 127 8.46 14.82 9.56
CA ARG A 127 9.50 14.25 8.69
C ARG A 127 9.47 12.72 8.69
N ALA A 128 8.41 12.10 9.21
CA ALA A 128 8.22 10.66 9.22
C ALA A 128 7.61 10.21 7.87
N VAL A 129 8.45 10.20 6.85
CA VAL A 129 8.08 9.91 5.45
C VAL A 129 9.00 8.86 4.89
N TRP A 130 8.46 7.80 4.33
CA TRP A 130 9.22 6.90 3.45
C TRP A 130 8.59 6.80 2.06
N THR A 131 9.36 6.33 1.09
CA THR A 131 8.92 6.20 -0.29
C THR A 131 9.40 4.90 -0.92
N ALA A 132 8.60 4.34 -1.82
CA ALA A 132 8.99 3.24 -2.69
C ALA A 132 9.31 3.71 -4.12
N TRP A 133 9.32 5.02 -4.38
CA TRP A 133 9.51 5.59 -5.70
C TRP A 133 10.85 6.29 -5.82
N GLN A 134 11.75 5.67 -6.60
CA GLN A 134 13.01 6.27 -7.02
C GLN A 134 13.00 6.38 -8.55
N GLY A 135 12.76 7.58 -9.08
CA GLY A 135 12.51 7.80 -10.51
C GLY A 135 13.59 7.24 -11.44
N TYR A 136 14.85 7.22 -10.99
CA TYR A 136 15.97 6.68 -11.76
C TYR A 136 16.02 5.13 -11.79
N GLU A 137 15.26 4.43 -10.93
CA GLU A 137 15.19 2.97 -10.87
C GLU A 137 13.90 2.39 -11.47
N VAL A 138 12.92 3.24 -11.78
CA VAL A 138 11.60 2.80 -12.29
C VAL A 138 11.72 1.92 -13.54
N GLY A 139 12.63 2.25 -14.45
CA GLY A 139 12.86 1.46 -15.67
C GLY A 139 13.43 0.04 -15.43
N SER A 140 13.93 -0.23 -14.23
CA SER A 140 14.45 -1.56 -13.83
C SER A 140 13.42 -2.38 -13.05
N MET A 141 12.24 -1.83 -12.76
CA MET A 141 11.15 -2.52 -12.06
C MET A 141 10.25 -3.23 -13.05
N ARG A 142 9.86 -4.48 -12.76
CA ARG A 142 8.87 -5.21 -13.56
C ARG A 142 7.50 -4.58 -13.49
N ILE A 143 7.14 -4.12 -12.30
CA ILE A 143 5.94 -3.33 -12.04
C ILE A 143 6.30 -2.22 -11.04
N PRO A 144 6.31 -0.95 -11.44
CA PRO A 144 6.55 0.14 -10.52
C PRO A 144 5.48 0.22 -9.43
N PRO A 145 5.86 0.50 -8.16
CA PRO A 145 4.93 0.59 -7.04
C PRO A 145 3.73 1.48 -7.32
N CYS A 146 2.53 1.05 -6.93
CA CYS A 146 1.31 1.85 -7.00
C CYS A 146 1.23 2.83 -5.84
N PRO A 147 1.26 2.42 -4.56
CA PRO A 147 1.57 3.30 -3.46
C PRO A 147 3.04 3.75 -3.55
N VAL A 148 3.28 5.04 -3.44
CA VAL A 148 4.62 5.63 -3.66
C VAL A 148 5.17 6.36 -2.44
N VAL A 149 4.30 6.86 -1.55
CA VAL A 149 4.69 7.61 -0.35
C VAL A 149 3.79 7.21 0.82
N TRP A 150 4.41 7.00 1.99
CA TRP A 150 3.77 6.80 3.28
C TRP A 150 4.23 7.90 4.23
N VAL A 151 3.27 8.59 4.83
CA VAL A 151 3.51 9.69 5.78
C VAL A 151 2.86 9.36 7.10
N PHE A 152 3.67 9.11 8.13
CA PHE A 152 3.19 8.92 9.49
C PHE A 152 3.11 10.25 10.24
N ASN A 153 2.09 10.40 11.05
CA ASN A 153 1.98 11.51 11.98
C ASN A 153 1.27 11.09 13.26
N VAL A 154 1.61 11.73 14.38
CA VAL A 154 0.94 11.53 15.66
C VAL A 154 0.21 12.81 16.02
N VAL A 155 -1.11 12.75 16.09
CA VAL A 155 -1.97 13.90 16.44
C VAL A 155 -2.92 13.49 17.55
N GLY A 156 -2.91 14.25 18.65
CA GLY A 156 -3.76 13.97 19.80
C GLY A 156 -3.55 12.57 20.38
N GLY A 157 -2.30 12.08 20.40
CA GLY A 157 -1.96 10.75 20.88
C GLY A 157 -2.38 9.61 19.94
N ARG A 158 -2.74 9.92 18.68
CA ARG A 158 -3.15 8.92 17.68
C ARG A 158 -2.15 8.83 16.56
N VAL A 159 -1.72 7.62 16.26
CA VAL A 159 -0.83 7.33 15.11
C VAL A 159 -1.67 7.23 13.84
N ASN A 160 -1.48 8.16 12.93
CA ASN A 160 -2.15 8.18 11.64
C ASN A 160 -1.15 7.87 10.50
N LEU A 161 -1.69 7.39 9.39
CA LEU A 161 -0.94 7.11 8.18
C LEU A 161 -1.67 7.68 6.97
N ASP A 162 -0.98 8.49 6.17
CA ASP A 162 -1.39 8.93 4.86
C ASP A 162 -0.59 8.17 3.80
N ILE A 163 -1.27 7.47 2.88
CA ILE A 163 -0.68 6.76 1.75
C ILE A 163 -1.06 7.49 0.46
N PHE A 164 -0.04 7.80 -0.36
CA PHE A 164 -0.23 8.38 -1.68
C PHE A 164 0.16 7.38 -2.76
N ALA A 165 -0.80 7.05 -3.62
CA ALA A 165 -0.62 6.15 -4.75
C ALA A 165 -0.69 6.91 -6.08
N ARG A 166 0.20 6.57 -7.03
CA ARG A 166 0.13 7.09 -8.40
C ARG A 166 -1.07 6.53 -9.17
N SER A 167 -1.43 5.29 -8.85
CA SER A 167 -2.61 4.60 -9.38
C SER A 167 -3.02 3.49 -8.41
N THR A 168 -4.26 3.02 -8.53
CA THR A 168 -4.72 1.84 -7.79
C THR A 168 -5.80 1.11 -8.55
N ASP A 169 -5.68 -0.21 -8.64
CA ASP A 169 -6.79 -1.10 -8.98
C ASP A 169 -7.69 -1.21 -7.74
N VAL A 170 -8.87 -0.62 -7.81
CA VAL A 170 -9.78 -0.58 -6.66
C VAL A 170 -10.35 -1.95 -6.30
N VAL A 171 -10.26 -2.91 -7.21
CA VAL A 171 -10.75 -4.29 -6.99
C VAL A 171 -9.65 -5.16 -6.40
N CYS A 172 -8.46 -5.16 -6.98
CA CYS A 172 -7.39 -6.08 -6.58
C CYS A 172 -6.38 -5.45 -5.62
N GLY A 173 -5.88 -4.24 -5.91
CA GLY A 173 -4.81 -3.60 -5.13
C GLY A 173 -5.32 -2.92 -3.86
N LEU A 174 -6.27 -2.01 -3.99
CA LEU A 174 -6.73 -1.15 -2.89
C LEU A 174 -7.08 -1.91 -1.59
N PRO A 175 -7.77 -3.08 -1.63
CA PRO A 175 -8.10 -3.81 -0.40
C PRO A 175 -6.87 -4.25 0.39
N TYR A 176 -5.82 -4.69 -0.30
CA TYR A 176 -4.57 -5.12 0.31
C TYR A 176 -3.74 -3.92 0.76
N ASP A 177 -3.54 -2.91 -0.11
CA ASP A 177 -2.81 -1.69 0.21
C ASP A 177 -3.36 -0.99 1.47
N THR A 178 -4.70 -0.93 1.60
CA THR A 178 -5.34 -0.30 2.76
C THR A 178 -5.26 -1.17 4.02
N LEU A 179 -5.40 -2.49 3.89
CA LEU A 179 -5.26 -3.41 5.02
C LEU A 179 -3.82 -3.41 5.55
N GLU A 180 -2.83 -3.40 4.67
CA GLU A 180 -1.42 -3.27 5.02
C GLU A 180 -1.11 -1.93 5.68
N GLY A 181 -1.68 -0.84 5.15
CA GLY A 181 -1.59 0.48 5.78
C GLY A 181 -2.16 0.49 7.20
N TRP A 182 -3.27 -0.21 7.42
CA TRP A 182 -3.84 -0.37 8.75
C TRP A 182 -2.93 -1.17 9.69
N MET A 183 -2.35 -2.26 9.20
CA MET A 183 -1.36 -3.05 9.94
C MET A 183 -0.12 -2.21 10.30
N LEU A 184 0.35 -1.37 9.38
CA LEU A 184 1.48 -0.46 9.62
C LEU A 184 1.18 0.55 10.75
N ILE A 185 -0.05 1.08 10.85
CA ILE A 185 -0.46 1.92 11.99
C ILE A 185 -0.31 1.16 13.31
N HIS A 186 -0.78 -0.08 13.37
CA HIS A 186 -0.66 -0.90 14.58
C HIS A 186 0.78 -1.23 14.92
N LEU A 187 1.60 -1.60 13.94
CA LEU A 187 3.03 -1.85 14.15
C LEU A 187 3.73 -0.60 14.69
N MET A 188 3.50 0.56 14.08
CA MET A 188 4.08 1.82 14.54
C MET A 188 3.59 2.19 15.95
N THR A 189 2.29 2.03 16.23
CA THR A 189 1.72 2.27 17.57
C THR A 189 2.41 1.41 18.63
N ASN A 190 2.56 0.10 18.36
CA ASN A 190 3.22 -0.82 19.28
C ASN A 190 4.70 -0.47 19.47
N THR A 191 5.39 -0.08 18.41
CA THR A 191 6.79 0.35 18.46
C THR A 191 6.95 1.60 19.33
N LEU A 192 6.12 2.61 19.14
CA LEU A 192 6.16 3.84 19.93
C LEU A 192 5.84 3.57 21.40
N ASN A 193 4.84 2.74 21.70
CA ASN A 193 4.52 2.35 23.08
C ASN A 193 5.64 1.57 23.73
N TYR A 194 6.33 0.70 22.99
CA TYR A 194 7.52 -0.01 23.49
C TYR A 194 8.64 0.97 23.89
N HIS A 195 8.76 2.09 23.20
CA HIS A 195 9.71 3.17 23.51
C HIS A 195 9.18 4.20 24.53
N GLY A 196 8.08 3.90 25.22
CA GLY A 196 7.55 4.70 26.32
C GLY A 196 6.61 5.83 25.91
N HIS A 197 6.15 5.88 24.66
CA HIS A 197 5.10 6.81 24.26
C HIS A 197 3.72 6.20 24.57
N GLU A 198 2.76 7.06 24.95
CA GLU A 198 1.37 6.66 25.19
C GLU A 198 0.51 7.04 23.98
N VAL A 199 0.47 6.17 22.97
CA VAL A 199 -0.27 6.41 21.72
C VAL A 199 -1.22 5.26 21.40
N VAL A 200 -2.25 5.56 20.61
CA VAL A 200 -3.22 4.57 20.12
C VAL A 200 -3.33 4.65 18.60
N PRO A 201 -3.82 3.58 17.91
CA PRO A 201 -4.11 3.65 16.48
C PRO A 201 -5.07 4.80 16.16
N GLY A 202 -4.80 5.48 15.06
CA GLY A 202 -5.59 6.62 14.59
C GLY A 202 -6.33 6.30 13.29
N GLN A 203 -6.05 7.06 12.24
CA GLN A 203 -6.73 6.97 10.94
C GLN A 203 -5.75 6.58 9.84
N LEU A 204 -6.25 5.82 8.87
CA LEU A 204 -5.60 5.60 7.59
C LEU A 204 -6.27 6.49 6.54
N ARG A 205 -5.51 7.32 5.83
CA ARG A 205 -5.97 7.97 4.61
C ARG A 205 -5.24 7.36 3.42
N PHE A 206 -6.01 6.96 2.41
CA PHE A 206 -5.46 6.50 1.14
C PHE A 206 -5.90 7.45 0.03
N THR A 207 -4.93 8.01 -0.70
CA THR A 207 -5.16 8.94 -1.79
C THR A 207 -4.49 8.41 -3.05
N THR A 208 -5.24 8.31 -4.15
CA THR A 208 -4.70 7.91 -5.44
C THR A 208 -4.94 8.98 -6.51
N ALA A 209 -3.97 9.15 -7.41
CA ALA A 209 -4.12 10.02 -8.57
C ALA A 209 -4.93 9.36 -9.70
N ASN A 210 -4.96 8.03 -9.74
CA ASN A 210 -5.63 7.25 -10.78
C ASN A 210 -6.28 6.01 -10.16
N ALA A 211 -7.54 6.12 -9.76
CA ALA A 211 -8.37 4.98 -9.37
C ALA A 211 -8.92 4.31 -10.64
N HIS A 212 -8.73 3.01 -10.80
CA HIS A 212 -9.18 2.28 -11.98
C HIS A 212 -9.71 0.88 -11.65
N VAL A 213 -10.49 0.33 -12.58
CA VAL A 213 -11.01 -1.03 -12.56
C VAL A 213 -10.68 -1.69 -13.88
N TYR A 214 -10.15 -2.89 -13.87
CA TYR A 214 -10.01 -3.71 -15.05
C TYR A 214 -11.34 -4.38 -15.42
N CYS A 215 -11.70 -4.38 -16.71
CA CYS A 215 -12.97 -4.95 -17.19
C CYS A 215 -13.15 -6.42 -16.80
N GLN A 216 -12.07 -7.19 -16.77
CA GLN A 216 -12.09 -8.60 -16.33
C GLN A 216 -12.45 -8.79 -14.85
N ASN A 217 -12.42 -7.73 -14.05
CA ASN A 217 -12.72 -7.76 -12.61
C ASN A 217 -14.11 -7.21 -12.27
N LEU A 218 -14.92 -6.83 -13.28
CA LEU A 218 -16.26 -6.29 -13.04
C LEU A 218 -17.22 -7.31 -12.41
N ASP A 219 -17.07 -8.60 -12.76
CA ASP A 219 -17.93 -9.68 -12.26
C ASP A 219 -17.66 -10.04 -10.78
N VAL A 220 -16.58 -9.52 -10.20
CA VAL A 220 -16.25 -9.76 -8.78
C VAL A 220 -17.27 -9.10 -7.83
N TRP A 221 -18.10 -8.18 -8.34
CA TRP A 221 -19.08 -7.40 -7.57
C TRP A 221 -20.54 -7.82 -7.80
N HIS A 222 -20.76 -8.84 -8.61
CA HIS A 222 -22.05 -9.47 -8.87
C HIS A 222 -22.08 -10.86 -8.25
#